data_e92ee9c863e4528a972ad4ee98a2f494
#
_entry.id   e92ee9c863e4528a972ad4ee98a2f494
#
_cell.length_a   1.000
_cell.length_b   1.000
_cell.length_c   1.000
_cell.angle_alpha   90.00
_cell.angle_beta   90.00
_cell.angle_gamma   90.00
#
_symmetry.space_group_name_H-M   'P 1'
#
loop_
_entity.id
_entity.type
_entity.pdbx_description
1 polymer ?
#
loop_
_entity_poly.entity_id
_entity_poly.type
_entity_poly.pdbx_seq_one_letter_code
_entity_poly.pdbx_strand_id
1 'polypeptide(L)'
;MGGVNVKGPCYIYKDVYFDSVAPDLITIEKGVTITQGTTILTHFLDSNQKGRHYRLGNVHIEEDAFIGCNTTICNSITIGKGAIVGAGSVVTKSIPPYQVWAGNPAKYIKDRAY
;
A
#
# COMPACT_ATOMS: atom_id res chain seq x y z
N MET A 1 0.54 6.18 15.54
CA MET A 1 0.72 6.53 14.14
C MET A 1 -0.44 7.32 13.57
N GLY A 2 -0.84 8.38 14.23
CA GLY A 2 -1.66 9.43 13.65
C GLY A 2 -2.95 9.01 12.95
N GLY A 3 -3.69 8.03 13.47
CA GLY A 3 -4.97 7.61 12.90
C GLY A 3 -4.93 6.40 11.98
N VAL A 4 -3.74 5.92 11.59
CA VAL A 4 -3.60 4.66 10.86
C VAL A 4 -4.00 3.50 11.77
N ASN A 5 -4.79 2.56 11.22
CA ASN A 5 -5.25 1.38 11.97
C ASN A 5 -4.20 0.28 11.90
N VAL A 6 -3.39 0.15 12.94
CA VAL A 6 -2.37 -0.91 13.03
C VAL A 6 -2.91 -2.00 13.95
N LYS A 7 -3.10 -3.20 13.42
CA LYS A 7 -3.80 -4.30 14.09
C LYS A 7 -2.89 -5.24 14.87
N GLY A 8 -1.60 -5.00 14.91
CA GLY A 8 -0.66 -5.82 15.65
C GLY A 8 0.77 -5.43 15.36
N PRO A 9 1.76 -6.18 15.87
CA PRO A 9 3.15 -5.88 15.61
C PRO A 9 3.46 -5.90 14.13
N CYS A 10 4.13 -4.86 13.65
CA CYS A 10 4.56 -4.75 12.26
C CYS A 10 5.90 -4.01 12.20
N TYR A 11 6.55 -4.05 11.05
CA TYR A 11 7.89 -3.48 10.84
C TYR A 11 7.79 -2.33 9.86
N ILE A 12 7.79 -1.10 10.39
CA ILE A 12 7.69 0.11 9.57
C ILE A 12 9.02 0.83 9.64
N TYR A 13 9.67 0.95 8.50
CA TYR A 13 11.02 1.50 8.41
C TYR A 13 10.99 3.02 8.26
N LYS A 14 12.17 3.60 8.18
CA LYS A 14 12.37 5.05 8.10
C LYS A 14 11.71 5.65 6.86
N ASP A 15 11.20 6.87 7.00
CA ASP A 15 10.66 7.67 5.90
C ASP A 15 9.47 7.04 5.18
N VAL A 16 8.70 6.20 5.86
CA VAL A 16 7.42 5.73 5.35
C VAL A 16 6.39 6.83 5.58
N TYR A 17 5.75 7.29 4.50
CA TYR A 17 4.75 8.35 4.57
C TYR A 17 3.35 7.75 4.51
N PHE A 18 2.56 8.02 5.55
CA PHE A 18 1.13 7.72 5.57
C PHE A 18 0.37 9.01 5.30
N ASP A 19 -0.49 8.99 4.28
CA ASP A 19 -1.24 10.16 3.87
C ASP A 19 -1.97 10.79 5.05
N SER A 20 -1.72 12.06 5.30
CA SER A 20 -2.29 12.79 6.43
C SER A 20 -3.72 13.27 6.20
N VAL A 21 -4.24 13.17 4.97
CA VAL A 21 -5.60 13.62 4.65
C VAL A 21 -6.65 12.69 5.27
N ALA A 22 -6.48 11.39 5.12
CA ALA A 22 -7.40 10.41 5.69
C ALA A 22 -6.66 9.16 6.16
N PRO A 23 -5.81 9.28 7.19
CA PRO A 23 -5.01 8.16 7.67
C PRO A 23 -5.86 7.01 8.24
N ASP A 24 -7.06 7.29 8.69
CA ASP A 24 -8.02 6.29 9.16
C ASP A 24 -8.49 5.33 8.05
N LEU A 25 -8.23 5.66 6.80
CA LEU A 25 -8.51 4.77 5.66
C LEU A 25 -7.39 3.77 5.40
N ILE A 26 -6.30 3.82 6.16
CA ILE A 26 -5.19 2.87 6.05
C ILE A 26 -5.30 1.86 7.19
N THR A 27 -5.33 0.57 6.83
CA THR A 27 -5.32 -0.53 7.80
C THR A 27 -4.14 -1.44 7.51
N ILE A 28 -3.33 -1.71 8.54
CA ILE A 28 -2.14 -2.55 8.45
C ILE A 28 -2.30 -3.70 9.45
N GLU A 29 -2.30 -4.94 8.95
CA GLU A 29 -2.42 -6.11 9.77
C GLU A 29 -1.05 -6.51 10.36
N LYS A 30 -1.07 -7.46 11.31
CA LYS A 30 0.15 -7.91 11.96
C LYS A 30 1.14 -8.54 10.99
N GLY A 31 2.42 -8.42 11.29
CA GLY A 31 3.49 -9.04 10.52
C GLY A 31 3.85 -8.34 9.23
N VAL A 32 3.13 -7.26 8.88
CA VAL A 32 3.43 -6.48 7.67
C VAL A 32 4.78 -5.78 7.82
N THR A 33 5.56 -5.80 6.75
CA THR A 33 6.80 -5.05 6.64
C THR A 33 6.63 -3.97 5.57
N ILE A 34 6.86 -2.72 5.95
CA ILE A 34 6.85 -1.59 5.02
C ILE A 34 8.22 -0.95 5.08
N THR A 35 8.95 -1.04 3.98
CA THR A 35 10.34 -0.61 3.97
C THR A 35 10.50 0.85 3.57
N GLN A 36 11.72 1.35 3.69
CA GLN A 36 12.07 2.75 3.66
C GLN A 36 11.52 3.49 2.44
N GLY A 37 10.99 4.68 2.67
CA GLY A 37 10.59 5.60 1.61
C GLY A 37 9.26 5.28 0.94
N THR A 38 8.53 4.27 1.43
CA THR A 38 7.21 3.92 0.87
C THR A 38 6.19 5.02 1.18
N THR A 39 5.36 5.33 0.21
CA THR A 39 4.29 6.32 0.32
C THR A 39 2.93 5.64 0.14
N ILE A 40 2.03 5.84 1.11
CA ILE A 40 0.67 5.29 1.05
C ILE A 40 -0.30 6.47 0.98
N LEU A 41 -1.02 6.56 -0.13
CA LEU A 41 -1.95 7.66 -0.41
C LEU A 41 -3.40 7.23 -0.22
N THR A 42 -4.21 8.13 0.34
CA THR A 42 -5.64 7.92 0.56
C THR A 42 -6.52 8.94 -0.15
N HIS A 43 -5.92 9.89 -0.87
CA HIS A 43 -6.68 10.85 -1.66
C HIS A 43 -6.05 11.02 -3.03
N PHE A 44 -6.90 11.19 -4.04
CA PHE A 44 -6.49 11.21 -5.43
C PHE A 44 -7.30 12.26 -6.18
N LEU A 45 -6.66 12.93 -7.14
CA LEU A 45 -7.39 13.84 -8.01
C LEU A 45 -8.42 13.05 -8.80
N ASP A 46 -9.66 13.53 -8.79
CA ASP A 46 -10.72 12.97 -9.62
C ASP A 46 -10.58 13.54 -11.03
N SER A 47 -10.04 12.74 -11.92
CA SER A 47 -9.80 13.16 -13.32
C SER A 47 -11.09 13.30 -14.13
N ASN A 48 -12.23 12.87 -13.61
CA ASN A 48 -13.51 12.97 -14.27
C ASN A 48 -14.21 14.30 -13.97
N GLN A 49 -13.63 15.14 -13.11
CA GLN A 49 -14.19 16.43 -12.74
C GLN A 49 -13.18 17.54 -13.05
N LYS A 50 -13.72 18.67 -13.48
CA LYS A 50 -12.92 19.86 -13.72
C LYS A 50 -12.51 20.48 -12.39
N GLY A 51 -11.26 20.95 -12.28
CA GLY A 51 -10.77 21.61 -11.09
C GLY A 51 -10.20 20.61 -10.05
N ARG A 52 -10.10 21.08 -8.82
CA ARG A 52 -9.42 20.34 -7.75
C ARG A 52 -10.42 19.52 -6.92
N HIS A 53 -10.97 18.50 -7.53
CA HIS A 53 -11.85 17.55 -6.84
C HIS A 53 -11.08 16.27 -6.55
N TYR A 54 -11.14 15.82 -5.29
CA TYR A 54 -10.44 14.63 -4.83
C TYR A 54 -11.43 13.54 -4.46
N ARG A 55 -11.04 12.30 -4.70
CA ARG A 55 -11.73 11.12 -4.18
C ARG A 55 -10.84 10.44 -3.16
N LEU A 56 -11.45 9.76 -2.20
CA LEU A 56 -10.76 9.01 -1.16
C LEU A 56 -10.73 7.52 -1.51
N GLY A 57 -9.75 6.81 -0.96
CA GLY A 57 -9.67 5.37 -1.14
C GLY A 57 -9.03 4.67 0.06
N ASN A 58 -9.57 3.51 0.39
CA ASN A 58 -9.07 2.68 1.47
C ASN A 58 -7.85 1.87 1.03
N VAL A 59 -6.85 1.79 1.88
CA VAL A 59 -5.71 0.89 1.68
C VAL A 59 -5.70 -0.12 2.82
N HIS A 60 -5.79 -1.39 2.48
CA HIS A 60 -5.71 -2.48 3.44
C HIS A 60 -4.53 -3.38 3.09
N ILE A 61 -3.56 -3.47 3.99
CA ILE A 61 -2.40 -4.34 3.83
C ILE A 61 -2.57 -5.50 4.79
N GLU A 62 -2.76 -6.70 4.23
CA GLU A 62 -3.07 -7.88 4.99
C GLU A 62 -1.83 -8.52 5.59
N GLU A 63 -2.03 -9.47 6.50
CA GLU A 63 -0.99 -10.06 7.32
C GLU A 63 0.22 -10.53 6.52
N ASP A 64 1.41 -10.28 7.07
CA ASP A 64 2.69 -10.76 6.55
C ASP A 64 3.06 -10.28 5.15
N ALA A 65 2.35 -9.29 4.60
CA ALA A 65 2.73 -8.69 3.34
C ALA A 65 4.05 -7.92 3.49
N PHE A 66 4.83 -7.90 2.41
CA PHE A 66 6.12 -7.20 2.37
C PHE A 66 6.09 -6.13 1.28
N ILE A 67 6.35 -4.90 1.67
CA ILE A 67 6.37 -3.75 0.75
C ILE A 67 7.81 -3.30 0.56
N GLY A 68 8.34 -3.44 -0.64
CA GLY A 68 9.69 -3.02 -0.98
C GLY A 68 9.87 -1.51 -0.89
N CYS A 69 11.11 -1.06 -0.75
CA CYS A 69 11.41 0.36 -0.53
C CYS A 69 10.97 1.23 -1.70
N ASN A 70 10.66 2.50 -1.39
CA ASN A 70 10.26 3.52 -2.37
C ASN A 70 9.06 3.09 -3.23
N THR A 71 8.16 2.29 -2.66
CA THR A 71 6.91 1.91 -3.32
C THR A 71 5.88 2.99 -3.09
N THR A 72 5.04 3.25 -4.09
CA THR A 72 3.88 4.13 -3.95
C THR A 72 2.62 3.27 -4.04
N ILE A 73 1.77 3.37 -3.03
CA ILE A 73 0.49 2.66 -2.99
C ILE A 73 -0.61 3.70 -3.12
N CYS A 74 -1.44 3.55 -4.12
CA CYS A 74 -2.53 4.49 -4.41
C CYS A 74 -3.78 3.74 -4.87
N ASN A 75 -4.89 4.46 -4.89
CA ASN A 75 -6.23 3.91 -5.15
C ASN A 75 -6.76 3.10 -3.96
N SER A 76 -8.01 2.68 -4.09
CA SER A 76 -8.68 1.86 -3.09
C SER A 76 -8.32 0.41 -3.35
N ILE A 77 -7.32 -0.10 -2.62
CA ILE A 77 -6.75 -1.42 -2.88
C ILE A 77 -6.52 -2.22 -1.61
N THR A 78 -6.44 -3.53 -1.80
CA THR A 78 -6.01 -4.48 -0.78
C THR A 78 -4.74 -5.17 -1.26
N ILE A 79 -3.71 -5.20 -0.42
CA ILE A 79 -2.53 -6.01 -0.64
C ILE A 79 -2.71 -7.28 0.17
N GLY A 80 -2.84 -8.41 -0.52
CA GLY A 80 -3.24 -9.68 0.08
C GLY A 80 -2.21 -10.25 1.04
N LYS A 81 -2.68 -11.17 1.88
CA LYS A 81 -1.86 -11.84 2.87
C LYS A 81 -0.61 -12.45 2.23
N GLY A 82 0.55 -12.19 2.81
CA GLY A 82 1.81 -12.74 2.33
C GLY A 82 2.28 -12.23 0.97
N ALA A 83 1.60 -11.26 0.38
CA ALA A 83 2.03 -10.70 -0.91
C ALA A 83 3.35 -9.94 -0.77
N ILE A 84 4.11 -9.88 -1.84
CA ILE A 84 5.36 -9.13 -1.92
C ILE A 84 5.27 -8.09 -3.01
N VAL A 85 5.60 -6.85 -2.69
CA VAL A 85 5.72 -5.76 -3.65
C VAL A 85 7.20 -5.43 -3.82
N GLY A 86 7.69 -5.51 -5.05
CA GLY A 86 9.08 -5.17 -5.36
C GLY A 86 9.38 -3.70 -5.16
N ALA A 87 10.63 -3.39 -4.81
CA ALA A 87 11.07 -2.02 -4.57
C ALA A 87 10.80 -1.11 -5.78
N GLY A 88 10.45 0.15 -5.51
CA GLY A 88 10.23 1.14 -6.56
C GLY A 88 8.95 0.96 -7.35
N SER A 89 8.03 0.12 -6.89
CA SER A 89 6.78 -0.16 -7.60
C SER A 89 5.74 0.94 -7.37
N VAL A 90 4.80 1.04 -8.30
CA VAL A 90 3.60 1.87 -8.14
C VAL A 90 2.39 0.95 -8.18
N VAL A 91 1.78 0.72 -7.03
CA VAL A 91 0.67 -0.22 -6.88
C VAL A 91 -0.64 0.52 -7.10
N THR A 92 -1.34 0.17 -8.18
CA THR A 92 -2.60 0.82 -8.57
C THR A 92 -3.80 -0.12 -8.55
N LYS A 93 -3.56 -1.41 -8.29
CA LYS A 93 -4.59 -2.46 -8.23
C LYS A 93 -4.34 -3.35 -7.03
N SER A 94 -5.38 -3.98 -6.53
CA SER A 94 -5.25 -4.97 -5.45
C SER A 94 -4.38 -6.14 -5.88
N ILE A 95 -3.61 -6.65 -4.93
CA ILE A 95 -2.70 -7.77 -5.14
C ILE A 95 -3.24 -8.98 -4.40
N PRO A 96 -3.46 -10.10 -5.08
CA PRO A 96 -3.91 -11.33 -4.43
C PRO A 96 -2.91 -11.87 -3.41
N PRO A 97 -3.38 -12.68 -2.44
CA PRO A 97 -2.47 -13.28 -1.46
C PRO A 97 -1.35 -14.10 -2.10
N TYR A 98 -0.19 -14.04 -1.47
CA TYR A 98 1.00 -14.84 -1.83
C TYR A 98 1.47 -14.67 -3.26
N GLN A 99 1.24 -13.50 -3.84
CA GLN A 99 1.79 -13.15 -5.14
C GLN A 99 2.88 -12.10 -5.02
N VAL A 100 3.82 -12.14 -5.94
CA VAL A 100 4.89 -11.15 -6.09
C VAL A 100 4.54 -10.24 -7.25
N TRP A 101 4.43 -8.96 -6.98
CA TRP A 101 4.14 -7.94 -7.99
C TRP A 101 5.22 -6.86 -7.95
N ALA A 102 5.53 -6.28 -9.11
CA ALA A 102 6.51 -5.21 -9.21
C ALA A 102 6.30 -4.38 -10.47
N GLY A 103 6.88 -3.19 -10.47
CA GLY A 103 6.92 -2.29 -11.62
C GLY A 103 6.02 -1.07 -11.47
N ASN A 104 5.93 -0.29 -12.54
CA ASN A 104 5.11 0.92 -12.62
C ASN A 104 4.33 0.92 -13.94
N PRO A 105 3.01 0.63 -13.93
CA PRO A 105 2.26 0.14 -12.77
C PRO A 105 2.70 -1.27 -12.38
N ALA A 106 2.54 -1.61 -11.11
CA ALA A 106 2.89 -2.94 -10.62
C ALA A 106 2.04 -4.01 -11.29
N LYS A 107 2.68 -5.11 -11.68
CA LYS A 107 2.04 -6.24 -12.34
C LYS A 107 2.54 -7.55 -11.74
N TYR A 108 1.76 -8.59 -11.90
CA TYR A 108 2.09 -9.93 -11.46
C TYR A 108 3.42 -10.41 -12.05
N ILE A 109 4.29 -10.91 -11.19
CA ILE A 109 5.57 -11.51 -11.57
C ILE A 109 5.50 -13.03 -11.42
N LYS A 110 5.12 -13.50 -10.23
CA LYS A 110 5.07 -14.92 -9.90
C LYS A 110 4.30 -15.15 -8.61
N ASP A 111 4.00 -16.39 -8.32
CA ASP A 111 3.52 -16.77 -7.00
C ASP A 111 4.68 -16.85 -6.02
N ARG A 112 4.38 -16.52 -4.76
CA ARG A 112 5.36 -16.68 -3.69
C ARG A 112 5.56 -18.16 -3.41
N ALA A 113 6.80 -18.56 -3.08
CA ALA A 113 7.16 -19.99 -2.94
C ALA A 113 6.51 -20.69 -1.73
N TYR A 114 5.85 -19.93 -0.84
CA TYR A 114 5.18 -20.53 0.33
C TYR A 114 3.99 -19.73 0.78
#